data_006de58967649c487c26c30503c13513
#
_entry.id   006de58967649c487c26c30503c13513
#
_cell.length_a   1.000
_cell.length_b   1.000
_cell.length_c   1.000
_cell.angle_alpha   90.00
_cell.angle_beta   90.00
_cell.angle_gamma   90.00
#
_symmetry.space_group_name_H-M   'P 1'
#
loop_
_entity.id
_entity.type
_entity.pdbx_description
1 polymer ?
#
loop_
_entity_poly.entity_id
_entity_poly.type
_entity_poly.pdbx_seq_one_letter_code
_entity_poly.pdbx_strand_id
1 'polypeptide(L)'
;MNCPACATDMVVFTVPEEYADHLPGSETAAGLCPRCLSLEPASEPPTEQPDFERIGEAFPTSPDAAVPMALLLGLLSNLALYRSEIAALLEAVERAGVDPLLVLDRLDRDPDIETDVDLAGRRRHLEQLL
;
A
#
# COMPACT_ATOMS: atom_id res chain seq x y z
N MET A 1 -2.46 15.69 4.71
CA MET A 1 -2.43 14.72 5.83
C MET A 1 -0.98 14.34 6.12
N ASN A 2 -0.56 14.51 7.36
CA ASN A 2 0.82 14.21 7.76
C ASN A 2 0.90 12.84 8.43
N CYS A 3 1.98 12.10 8.15
CA CYS A 3 2.22 10.81 8.77
C CYS A 3 2.45 10.98 10.27
N PRO A 4 1.71 10.26 11.15
CA PRO A 4 1.92 10.38 12.59
C PRO A 4 3.26 9.83 13.07
N ALA A 5 3.91 8.99 12.27
CA ALA A 5 5.21 8.39 12.64
C ALA A 5 6.40 9.26 12.25
N CYS A 6 6.37 9.89 11.05
CA CYS A 6 7.54 10.62 10.54
C CYS A 6 7.23 12.03 10.02
N ALA A 7 5.98 12.48 10.17
CA ALA A 7 5.51 13.82 9.79
C ALA A 7 5.60 14.15 8.28
N THR A 8 5.90 13.17 7.44
CA THR A 8 5.91 13.35 5.99
C THR A 8 4.48 13.49 5.47
N ASP A 9 4.27 14.34 4.45
CA ASP A 9 2.97 14.49 3.82
C ASP A 9 2.56 13.20 3.11
N MET A 10 1.40 12.65 3.48
CA MET A 10 0.93 11.36 2.96
C MET A 10 0.23 11.50 1.62
N VAL A 11 0.28 10.44 0.82
CA VAL A 11 -0.49 10.34 -0.42
C VAL A 11 -1.87 9.82 -0.05
N VAL A 12 -2.89 10.69 -0.16
CA VAL A 12 -4.28 10.36 0.19
C VAL A 12 -5.02 9.88 -1.06
N PHE A 13 -5.78 8.81 -0.92
CA PHE A 13 -6.54 8.23 -2.02
C PHE A 13 -7.89 7.71 -1.53
N THR A 14 -8.84 7.58 -2.47
CA THR A 14 -10.15 7.00 -2.19
C THR A 14 -10.03 5.47 -2.17
N VAL A 15 -10.65 4.84 -1.17
CA VAL A 15 -10.72 3.39 -1.07
C VAL A 15 -12.02 2.92 -1.71
N PRO A 16 -11.96 2.15 -2.83
CA PRO A 16 -13.16 1.59 -3.43
C PRO A 16 -13.92 0.67 -2.46
N GLU A 17 -15.23 0.61 -2.62
CA GLU A 17 -16.09 -0.20 -1.77
C GLU A 17 -15.64 -1.67 -1.71
N GLU A 18 -15.17 -2.20 -2.83
CA GLU A 18 -14.69 -3.59 -2.92
C GLU A 18 -13.51 -3.88 -1.99
N TYR A 19 -12.76 -2.85 -1.59
CA TYR A 19 -11.62 -2.99 -0.67
C TYR A 19 -11.89 -2.48 0.74
N ALA A 20 -13.02 -1.83 0.98
CA ALA A 20 -13.32 -1.22 2.28
C ALA A 20 -13.32 -2.26 3.40
N ASP A 21 -13.81 -3.46 3.13
CA ASP A 21 -13.86 -4.56 4.09
C ASP A 21 -12.47 -5.13 4.41
N HIS A 22 -11.46 -4.81 3.60
CA HIS A 22 -10.09 -5.28 3.80
C HIS A 22 -9.32 -4.40 4.79
N LEU A 23 -9.89 -3.27 5.17
CA LEU A 23 -9.26 -2.33 6.09
C LEU A 23 -9.87 -2.42 7.48
N PRO A 24 -9.06 -2.29 8.54
CA PRO A 24 -9.56 -2.37 9.92
C PRO A 24 -10.67 -1.40 10.26
N GLY A 25 -10.69 -0.21 9.66
CA GLY A 25 -11.67 0.83 9.96
C GLY A 25 -12.81 0.95 8.98
N SER A 26 -12.82 0.19 7.89
CA SER A 26 -13.79 0.30 6.78
C SER A 26 -13.93 1.74 6.26
N GLU A 27 -12.82 2.48 6.25
CA GLU A 27 -12.81 3.86 5.81
C GLU A 27 -12.95 3.99 4.29
N THR A 28 -13.49 5.13 3.84
CA THR A 28 -13.66 5.41 2.42
C THR A 28 -12.45 6.07 1.78
N ALA A 29 -11.49 6.50 2.60
CA ALA A 29 -10.24 7.10 2.13
C ALA A 29 -9.11 6.72 3.09
N ALA A 30 -7.89 6.69 2.56
CA ALA A 30 -6.69 6.35 3.32
C ALA A 30 -5.51 7.17 2.82
N GLY A 31 -4.48 7.29 3.65
CA GLY A 31 -3.21 7.90 3.27
C GLY A 31 -2.08 6.90 3.45
N LEU A 32 -1.17 6.87 2.48
CA LEU A 32 0.06 6.09 2.57
C LEU A 32 1.24 7.03 2.66
N CYS A 33 2.10 6.81 3.66
CA CYS A 33 3.32 7.61 3.78
C CYS A 33 4.33 7.18 2.72
N PRO A 34 4.81 8.11 1.87
CA PRO A 34 5.78 7.74 0.83
C PRO A 34 7.18 7.45 1.38
N ARG A 35 7.42 7.72 2.65
CA ARG A 35 8.72 7.50 3.28
C ARG A 35 8.76 6.22 4.12
N CYS A 36 7.83 6.06 5.05
CA CYS A 36 7.83 4.90 5.96
C CYS A 36 6.81 3.82 5.60
N LEU A 37 5.98 4.05 4.58
CA LEU A 37 4.96 3.14 4.07
C LEU A 37 3.85 2.81 5.09
N SER A 38 3.64 3.67 6.08
CA SER A 38 2.52 3.53 7.02
C SER A 38 1.22 3.90 6.32
N LEU A 39 0.17 3.12 6.58
CA LEU A 39 -1.17 3.37 6.07
C LEU A 39 -2.05 3.87 7.22
N GLU A 40 -2.72 5.00 7.01
CA GLU A 40 -3.62 5.59 7.99
C GLU A 40 -4.99 5.88 7.37
N PRO A 41 -6.08 5.73 8.13
CA PRO A 41 -7.39 6.14 7.62
C PRO A 41 -7.44 7.65 7.44
N ALA A 42 -8.10 8.10 6.38
CA ALA A 42 -8.33 9.52 6.13
C ALA A 42 -9.80 9.85 6.34
N SER A 43 -10.07 10.97 7.00
CA SER A 43 -11.44 11.39 7.31
C SER A 43 -12.19 11.89 6.08
N GLU A 44 -11.48 12.37 5.07
CA GLU A 44 -12.05 12.92 3.85
C GLU A 44 -11.31 12.40 2.61
N PRO A 45 -12.04 12.15 1.51
CA PRO A 45 -11.38 11.76 0.26
C PRO A 45 -10.56 12.92 -0.29
N PRO A 46 -9.55 12.64 -1.14
CA PRO A 46 -8.74 13.70 -1.73
C PRO A 46 -9.55 14.55 -2.69
N THR A 47 -9.23 15.85 -2.77
CA THR A 47 -9.85 16.77 -3.71
C THR A 47 -9.14 16.75 -5.06
N GLU A 48 -7.90 16.26 -5.09
CA GLU A 48 -7.07 16.15 -6.29
C GLU A 48 -6.72 14.69 -6.53
N GLN A 49 -6.31 14.38 -7.76
CA GLN A 49 -5.87 13.04 -8.11
C GLN A 49 -4.59 12.71 -7.32
N PRO A 50 -4.54 11.53 -6.66
CA PRO A 50 -3.36 11.15 -5.88
C PRO A 50 -2.12 11.01 -6.74
N ASP A 51 -1.00 11.52 -6.24
CA ASP A 51 0.30 11.39 -6.89
C ASP A 51 1.06 10.20 -6.32
N PHE A 52 0.80 9.03 -6.87
CA PHE A 52 1.43 7.79 -6.43
C PHE A 52 2.93 7.72 -6.75
N GLU A 53 3.41 8.56 -7.68
CA GLU A 53 4.84 8.62 -7.99
C GLU A 53 5.68 9.06 -6.80
N ARG A 54 5.08 9.79 -5.86
CA ARG A 54 5.77 10.22 -4.63
C ARG A 54 6.20 9.04 -3.76
N ILE A 55 5.57 7.87 -3.90
CA ILE A 55 5.93 6.68 -3.13
C ILE A 55 7.22 6.05 -3.67
N GLY A 56 7.49 6.19 -4.96
CA GLY A 56 8.70 5.67 -5.59
C GLY A 56 8.48 5.44 -7.09
N GLU A 57 9.56 5.43 -7.84
CA GLU A 57 9.50 5.20 -9.29
C GLU A 57 8.92 3.82 -9.63
N ALA A 58 9.13 2.85 -8.77
CA ALA A 58 8.66 1.48 -8.97
C ALA A 58 7.19 1.30 -8.62
N PHE A 59 6.58 2.27 -7.92
CA PHE A 59 5.20 2.17 -7.49
C PHE A 59 4.27 2.43 -8.68
N PRO A 60 3.19 1.61 -8.85
CA PRO A 60 2.28 1.81 -9.96
C PRO A 60 1.55 3.16 -9.87
N THR A 61 1.33 3.79 -11.01
CA THR A 61 0.67 5.11 -11.08
C THR A 61 -0.81 5.01 -11.44
N SER A 62 -1.22 3.91 -12.08
CA SER A 62 -2.62 3.68 -12.38
C SER A 62 -3.40 3.34 -11.10
N PRO A 63 -4.51 4.02 -10.81
CA PRO A 63 -5.29 3.73 -9.60
C PRO A 63 -5.72 2.27 -9.46
N ASP A 64 -5.98 1.57 -10.57
CA ASP A 64 -6.39 0.17 -10.56
C ASP A 64 -5.35 -0.74 -9.91
N ALA A 65 -4.07 -0.41 -10.05
CA ALA A 65 -2.98 -1.15 -9.43
C ALA A 65 -2.46 -0.45 -8.18
N ALA A 66 -2.38 0.88 -8.19
CA ALA A 66 -1.81 1.68 -7.11
C ALA A 66 -2.61 1.55 -5.80
N VAL A 67 -3.94 1.60 -5.88
CA VAL A 67 -4.79 1.52 -4.67
C VAL A 67 -4.64 0.17 -3.97
N PRO A 68 -4.84 -0.99 -4.64
CA PRO A 68 -4.64 -2.26 -3.95
C PRO A 68 -3.21 -2.48 -3.50
N MET A 69 -2.20 -1.96 -4.23
CA MET A 69 -0.81 -2.06 -3.80
C MET A 69 -0.54 -1.25 -2.52
N ALA A 70 -1.10 -0.05 -2.41
CA ALA A 70 -0.98 0.78 -1.23
C ALA A 70 -1.64 0.12 -0.01
N LEU A 71 -2.82 -0.44 -0.18
CA LEU A 71 -3.52 -1.16 0.89
C LEU A 71 -2.74 -2.39 1.34
N LEU A 72 -2.18 -3.12 0.39
CA LEU A 72 -1.35 -4.29 0.68
C LEU A 72 -0.14 -3.90 1.54
N LEU A 73 0.56 -2.81 1.19
CA LEU A 73 1.68 -2.32 1.98
C LEU A 73 1.27 -2.02 3.42
N GLY A 74 0.10 -1.41 3.60
CA GLY A 74 -0.40 -1.08 4.92
C GLY A 74 -0.70 -2.29 5.80
N LEU A 75 -1.04 -3.42 5.20
CA LEU A 75 -1.38 -4.65 5.93
C LEU A 75 -0.18 -5.57 6.15
N LEU A 76 0.95 -5.32 5.51
CA LEU A 76 2.11 -6.22 5.58
C LEU A 76 2.68 -6.40 6.98
N SER A 77 2.60 -5.39 7.84
CA SER A 77 3.09 -5.49 9.21
C SER A 77 2.33 -6.55 10.03
N ASN A 78 1.11 -6.87 9.63
CA ASN A 78 0.25 -7.85 10.29
C ASN A 78 -0.16 -8.96 9.32
N LEU A 79 0.80 -9.49 8.58
CA LEU A 79 0.54 -10.47 7.52
C LEU A 79 -0.25 -11.69 8.01
N ALA A 80 0.07 -12.22 9.18
CA ALA A 80 -0.62 -13.40 9.72
C ALA A 80 -2.11 -13.12 10.00
N LEU A 81 -2.42 -11.89 10.43
CA LEU A 81 -3.79 -11.48 10.75
C LEU A 81 -4.63 -11.21 9.50
N TYR A 82 -4.02 -10.68 8.46
CA TYR A 82 -4.71 -10.24 7.23
C TYR A 82 -4.38 -11.07 5.99
N ARG A 83 -4.10 -12.35 6.16
CA ARG A 83 -3.69 -13.23 5.04
C ARG A 83 -4.70 -13.26 3.90
N SER A 84 -5.99 -13.38 4.21
CA SER A 84 -7.05 -13.42 3.20
C SER A 84 -7.15 -12.12 2.42
N GLU A 85 -7.11 -11.01 3.15
CA GLU A 85 -7.20 -9.66 2.59
C GLU A 85 -5.99 -9.38 1.72
N ILE A 86 -4.80 -9.73 2.20
CA ILE A 86 -3.55 -9.57 1.45
C ILE A 86 -3.56 -10.41 0.17
N ALA A 87 -4.03 -11.66 0.25
CA ALA A 87 -4.13 -12.52 -0.94
C ALA A 87 -5.06 -11.92 -1.99
N ALA A 88 -6.19 -11.35 -1.56
CA ALA A 88 -7.13 -10.70 -2.47
C ALA A 88 -6.51 -9.45 -3.11
N LEU A 89 -5.76 -8.66 -2.34
CA LEU A 89 -5.09 -7.47 -2.85
C LEU A 89 -3.96 -7.83 -3.83
N LEU A 90 -3.19 -8.88 -3.55
CA LEU A 90 -2.17 -9.38 -4.48
C LEU A 90 -2.79 -9.73 -5.83
N GLU A 91 -3.90 -10.45 -5.79
CA GLU A 91 -4.62 -10.83 -7.01
C GLU A 91 -5.12 -9.61 -7.78
N ALA A 92 -5.63 -8.60 -7.08
CA ALA A 92 -6.10 -7.36 -7.69
C ALA A 92 -4.97 -6.60 -8.39
N VAL A 93 -3.80 -6.51 -7.78
CA VAL A 93 -2.62 -5.87 -8.37
C VAL A 93 -2.19 -6.63 -9.63
N GLU A 94 -2.14 -7.95 -9.58
CA GLU A 94 -1.76 -8.77 -10.72
C GLU A 94 -2.76 -8.63 -11.88
N ARG A 95 -4.06 -8.60 -11.59
CA ARG A 95 -5.10 -8.40 -12.62
C ARG A 95 -4.98 -7.04 -13.29
N ALA A 96 -4.45 -6.05 -12.58
CA ALA A 96 -4.20 -4.72 -13.14
C ALA A 96 -2.91 -4.66 -13.98
N GLY A 97 -2.20 -5.78 -14.11
CA GLY A 97 -1.02 -5.88 -14.97
C GLY A 97 0.30 -5.55 -14.28
N VAL A 98 0.33 -5.51 -12.96
CA VAL A 98 1.52 -5.19 -12.18
C VAL A 98 1.98 -6.39 -11.37
N ASP A 99 3.28 -6.61 -11.27
CA ASP A 99 3.86 -7.65 -10.42
C ASP A 99 4.11 -7.08 -9.01
N PRO A 100 3.29 -7.45 -8.01
CA PRO A 100 3.44 -6.89 -6.67
C PRO A 100 4.75 -7.26 -5.99
N LEU A 101 5.30 -8.45 -6.27
CA LEU A 101 6.56 -8.87 -5.69
C LEU A 101 7.73 -8.06 -6.22
N LEU A 102 7.70 -7.70 -7.50
CA LEU A 102 8.70 -6.84 -8.10
C LEU A 102 8.65 -5.43 -7.51
N VAL A 103 7.46 -4.91 -7.29
CA VAL A 103 7.28 -3.60 -6.65
C VAL A 103 7.90 -3.62 -5.24
N LEU A 104 7.62 -4.65 -4.45
CA LEU A 104 8.19 -4.80 -3.10
C LEU A 104 9.71 -4.86 -3.14
N ASP A 105 10.27 -5.62 -4.08
CA ASP A 105 11.70 -5.77 -4.24
C ASP A 105 12.38 -4.43 -4.53
N ARG A 106 11.78 -3.63 -5.41
CA ARG A 106 12.30 -2.31 -5.75
C ARG A 106 12.16 -1.31 -4.62
N LEU A 107 11.04 -1.34 -3.88
CA LEU A 107 10.85 -0.48 -2.71
C LEU A 107 11.86 -0.80 -1.61
N ASP A 108 12.19 -2.08 -1.44
CA ASP A 108 13.20 -2.52 -0.47
C ASP A 108 14.58 -1.94 -0.77
N ARG A 109 14.86 -1.68 -2.06
CA ARG A 109 16.14 -1.13 -2.51
C ARG A 109 16.15 0.39 -2.64
N ASP A 110 15.00 1.05 -2.43
CA ASP A 110 14.88 2.50 -2.56
C ASP A 110 15.47 3.19 -1.33
N PRO A 111 16.54 4.01 -1.50
CA PRO A 111 17.18 4.67 -0.36
C PRO A 111 16.31 5.74 0.31
N ASP A 112 15.28 6.24 -0.37
CA ASP A 112 14.39 7.25 0.18
C ASP A 112 13.29 6.66 1.06
N ILE A 113 13.14 5.33 1.07
CA ILE A 113 12.14 4.65 1.89
C ILE A 113 12.78 4.17 3.18
N GLU A 114 12.19 4.59 4.31
CA GLU A 114 12.63 4.25 5.66
C GLU A 114 11.46 3.60 6.40
N THR A 115 11.22 2.33 6.13
CA THR A 115 10.14 1.55 6.75
C THR A 115 10.68 0.60 7.80
N ASP A 116 9.89 0.38 8.87
CA ASP A 116 10.19 -0.63 9.90
C ASP A 116 9.78 -2.04 9.45
N VAL A 117 9.04 -2.15 8.35
CA VAL A 117 8.60 -3.44 7.81
C VAL A 117 9.75 -4.11 7.05
N ASP A 118 10.01 -5.37 7.34
CA ASP A 118 10.99 -6.17 6.60
C ASP A 118 10.39 -6.58 5.25
N LEU A 119 10.55 -5.72 4.25
CA LEU A 119 9.97 -5.95 2.91
C LEU A 119 10.49 -7.24 2.27
N ALA A 120 11.79 -7.52 2.40
CA ALA A 120 12.37 -8.73 1.83
C ALA A 120 11.81 -9.99 2.48
N GLY A 121 11.67 -9.98 3.80
CA GLY A 121 11.08 -11.11 4.53
C GLY A 121 9.61 -11.29 4.21
N ARG A 122 8.85 -10.19 4.15
CA ARG A 122 7.42 -10.24 3.79
C ARG A 122 7.22 -10.72 2.36
N ARG A 123 8.09 -10.30 1.44
CA ARG A 123 8.06 -10.78 0.06
C ARG A 123 8.16 -12.30 -0.01
N ARG A 124 9.07 -12.89 0.77
CA ARG A 124 9.21 -14.34 0.80
C ARG A 124 7.94 -15.04 1.32
N HIS A 125 7.28 -14.45 2.33
CA HIS A 125 6.01 -14.97 2.82
C HIS A 125 4.91 -14.88 1.77
N LEU A 126 4.86 -13.77 1.02
CA LEU A 126 3.84 -13.57 -0.02
C LEU A 126 3.98 -14.56 -1.17
N GLU A 127 5.20 -14.97 -1.50
CA GLU A 127 5.43 -15.98 -2.53
C GLU A 127 4.69 -17.29 -2.24
N GLN A 128 4.48 -17.60 -0.96
CA GLN A 128 3.77 -18.79 -0.53
C GLN A 128 2.24 -18.66 -0.68
N LEU A 129 1.74 -17.44 -0.86
CA LEU A 129 0.31 -17.18 -1.05
C LEU A 129 -0.12 -17.17 -2.52
N LEU A 130 0.84 -17.11 -3.41
CA LEU A 130 0.59 -17.05 -4.86
C LEU A 130 0.47 -18.44 -5.50
#